data_4da0d836c4e3b6ecdbffc13283f06396
#
_entry.id   4da0d836c4e3b6ecdbffc13283f06396
#
_cell.length_a   1.000
_cell.length_b   1.000
_cell.length_c   1.000
_cell.angle_alpha   90.00
_cell.angle_beta   90.00
_cell.angle_gamma   90.00
#
_symmetry.space_group_name_H-M   'P 1'
#
loop_
_entity.id
_entity.type
_entity.pdbx_description
1 polymer ?
#
loop_
_entity_poly.entity_id
_entity_poly.type
_entity_poly.pdbx_seq_one_letter_code
_entity_poly.pdbx_strand_id
1 'polypeptide(L)'
;GNHTHVPGDGYIPTCISFPKKAIILAHPDNVSLYGTKNIMEMLGAFPIPNKLGGMKSFMDKLGQYVRNGYPVYIYPEAHIWPYYTKIRHFGESSFRYPVIYNCPVYSFTVTYQKQFWRTRITIYIDGPFVPDNTVNQRQAANKLCSQVYDAMTVRSKESTYEKVKYIKTDNCKT
;
A
#
# COMPACT_ATOMS: atom_id res chain seq x y z
N GLY A 1 0.50 2.66 -0.15
CA GLY A 1 1.05 3.02 -1.49
C GLY A 1 0.23 2.53 -2.66
N ASN A 2 0.43 3.12 -3.85
CA ASN A 2 -0.13 2.58 -5.07
C ASN A 2 0.64 1.33 -5.53
N HIS A 3 -0.07 0.36 -6.11
CA HIS A 3 0.49 -0.95 -6.46
C HIS A 3 0.75 -1.05 -7.97
N THR A 4 1.89 -0.53 -8.41
CA THR A 4 2.17 -0.34 -9.84
C THR A 4 3.58 -0.72 -10.30
N HIS A 5 4.56 -0.87 -9.40
CA HIS A 5 5.95 -1.08 -9.80
C HIS A 5 6.44 -2.51 -9.54
N VAL A 6 6.49 -3.34 -10.57
CA VAL A 6 7.09 -4.67 -10.53
C VAL A 6 8.56 -4.59 -10.92
N PRO A 7 9.50 -5.15 -10.14
CA PRO A 7 9.40 -5.81 -8.82
C PRO A 7 9.54 -4.82 -7.64
N GLY A 8 9.57 -3.50 -7.90
CA GLY A 8 9.94 -2.45 -6.94
C GLY A 8 9.04 -2.37 -5.71
N ASP A 9 7.75 -2.73 -5.84
CA ASP A 9 6.79 -2.63 -4.72
C ASP A 9 7.19 -3.50 -3.51
N GLY A 10 8.00 -4.53 -3.71
CA GLY A 10 8.62 -5.31 -2.63
C GLY A 10 9.82 -4.61 -1.97
N TYR A 11 10.57 -3.79 -2.72
CA TYR A 11 11.81 -3.14 -2.24
C TYR A 11 11.59 -1.70 -1.77
N ILE A 12 10.65 -0.97 -2.36
CA ILE A 12 10.36 0.42 -2.03
C ILE A 12 10.11 0.61 -0.52
N PRO A 13 9.25 -0.20 0.13
CA PRO A 13 9.03 -0.12 1.56
C PRO A 13 10.32 -0.27 2.37
N THR A 14 11.16 -1.22 2.01
CA THR A 14 12.44 -1.47 2.69
C THR A 14 13.40 -0.30 2.54
N CYS A 15 13.49 0.28 1.32
CA CYS A 15 14.33 1.45 1.07
C CYS A 15 13.87 2.70 1.83
N ILE A 16 12.56 2.95 1.89
CA ILE A 16 11.98 4.10 2.61
C ILE A 16 12.17 3.94 4.13
N SER A 17 12.12 2.70 4.64
CA SER A 17 12.18 2.42 6.08
C SER A 17 13.58 2.37 6.65
N PHE A 18 14.60 2.21 5.81
CA PHE A 18 15.97 2.00 6.27
C PHE A 18 16.39 3.05 7.34
N PRO A 19 17.03 2.65 8.44
CA PRO A 19 17.53 1.30 8.78
C PRO A 19 16.50 0.37 9.48
N LYS A 20 15.25 0.79 9.64
CA LYS A 20 14.20 -0.04 10.25
C LYS A 20 13.68 -1.07 9.24
N LYS A 21 13.29 -2.24 9.76
CA LYS A 21 12.63 -3.26 8.95
C LYS A 21 11.23 -2.81 8.57
N ALA A 22 10.88 -2.87 7.28
CA ALA A 22 9.52 -2.69 6.79
C ALA A 22 8.66 -3.93 7.14
N ILE A 23 7.41 -3.72 7.50
CA ILE A 23 6.41 -4.79 7.64
C ILE A 23 5.37 -4.58 6.54
N ILE A 24 5.32 -5.49 5.56
CA ILE A 24 4.46 -5.35 4.38
C ILE A 24 3.28 -6.30 4.51
N LEU A 25 2.07 -5.77 4.65
CA LEU A 25 0.86 -6.59 4.68
C LEU A 25 0.59 -7.13 3.28
N ALA A 26 0.55 -8.46 3.16
CA ALA A 26 0.36 -9.15 1.89
C ALA A 26 -0.76 -10.18 1.97
N HIS A 27 -1.41 -10.43 0.82
CA HIS A 27 -2.33 -11.57 0.72
C HIS A 27 -1.54 -12.88 0.88
N PRO A 28 -2.07 -13.88 1.62
CA PRO A 28 -1.35 -15.12 1.89
C PRO A 28 -0.89 -15.84 0.61
N ASP A 29 -1.68 -15.80 -0.45
CA ASP A 29 -1.32 -16.44 -1.72
C ASP A 29 -0.07 -15.81 -2.37
N ASN A 30 0.19 -14.52 -2.13
CA ASN A 30 1.40 -13.85 -2.61
C ASN A 30 2.66 -14.23 -1.82
N VAL A 31 2.49 -14.71 -0.60
CA VAL A 31 3.61 -15.14 0.28
C VAL A 31 3.89 -16.63 0.13
N SER A 32 2.91 -17.42 -0.34
CA SER A 32 2.99 -18.87 -0.44
C SER A 32 3.53 -19.39 -1.79
N LEU A 33 3.90 -18.52 -2.72
CA LEU A 33 4.48 -18.93 -4.00
C LEU A 33 5.76 -19.74 -3.79
N TYR A 34 5.79 -20.93 -4.40
CA TYR A 34 6.89 -21.89 -4.27
C TYR A 34 8.23 -21.23 -4.63
N GLY A 35 9.20 -21.33 -3.73
CA GLY A 35 10.55 -20.76 -3.91
C GLY A 35 10.72 -19.28 -3.55
N THR A 36 9.63 -18.49 -3.37
CA THR A 36 9.74 -17.07 -3.04
C THR A 36 9.48 -16.75 -1.56
N LYS A 37 9.02 -17.73 -0.77
CA LYS A 37 8.64 -17.54 0.63
C LYS A 37 9.75 -16.87 1.46
N ASN A 38 10.96 -17.42 1.40
CA ASN A 38 12.08 -16.89 2.18
C ASN A 38 12.45 -15.45 1.78
N ILE A 39 12.37 -15.14 0.49
CA ILE A 39 12.64 -13.79 -0.02
C ILE A 39 11.55 -12.82 0.46
N MET A 40 10.28 -13.23 0.41
CA MET A 40 9.16 -12.40 0.84
C MET A 40 9.19 -12.16 2.36
N GLU A 41 9.54 -13.18 3.17
CA GLU A 41 9.73 -13.03 4.61
C GLU A 41 10.93 -12.11 4.94
N MET A 42 12.02 -12.21 4.18
CA MET A 42 13.19 -11.34 4.32
C MET A 42 12.84 -9.88 3.99
N LEU A 43 12.00 -9.65 2.99
CA LEU A 43 11.49 -8.33 2.63
C LEU A 43 10.46 -7.79 3.63
N GLY A 44 10.06 -8.58 4.62
CA GLY A 44 9.13 -8.15 5.66
C GLY A 44 7.66 -8.44 5.36
N ALA A 45 7.36 -9.32 4.42
CA ALA A 45 5.99 -9.73 4.15
C ALA A 45 5.33 -10.34 5.39
N PHE A 46 4.17 -9.82 5.75
CA PHE A 46 3.36 -10.27 6.88
C PHE A 46 1.96 -10.63 6.36
N PRO A 47 1.64 -11.93 6.29
CA PRO A 47 0.42 -12.39 5.64
C PRO A 47 -0.82 -12.04 6.47
N ILE A 48 -1.84 -11.52 5.79
CA ILE A 48 -3.18 -11.30 6.37
C ILE A 48 -3.90 -12.65 6.42
N PRO A 49 -4.45 -13.09 7.56
CA PRO A 49 -5.07 -14.40 7.66
C PRO A 49 -6.37 -14.48 6.84
N ASN A 50 -6.56 -15.59 6.12
CA ASN A 50 -7.79 -15.87 5.36
C ASN A 50 -8.93 -16.39 6.25
N LYS A 51 -8.63 -16.84 7.49
CA LYS A 51 -9.59 -17.42 8.43
C LYS A 51 -9.74 -16.51 9.66
N LEU A 52 -10.97 -16.35 10.12
CA LEU A 52 -11.28 -15.54 11.32
C LEU A 52 -10.51 -15.97 12.56
N GLY A 53 -10.25 -17.27 12.73
CA GLY A 53 -9.48 -17.77 13.87
C GLY A 53 -8.04 -17.27 13.97
N GLY A 54 -7.44 -16.84 12.86
CA GLY A 54 -6.10 -16.25 12.85
C GLY A 54 -6.06 -14.74 13.08
N MET A 55 -7.21 -14.07 13.01
CA MET A 55 -7.27 -12.60 13.01
C MET A 55 -6.81 -12.00 14.35
N LYS A 56 -7.15 -12.62 15.48
CA LYS A 56 -6.70 -12.14 16.79
C LYS A 56 -5.18 -12.12 16.91
N SER A 57 -4.54 -13.24 16.61
CA SER A 57 -3.07 -13.35 16.64
C SER A 57 -2.40 -12.38 15.66
N PHE A 58 -2.98 -12.21 14.48
CA PHE A 58 -2.52 -11.23 13.49
C PHE A 58 -2.57 -9.80 14.05
N MET A 59 -3.72 -9.39 14.63
CA MET A 59 -3.90 -8.07 15.21
C MET A 59 -2.94 -7.83 16.38
N ASP A 60 -2.79 -8.81 17.29
CA ASP A 60 -1.87 -8.70 18.42
C ASP A 60 -0.43 -8.46 17.94
N LYS A 61 0.02 -9.22 16.93
CA LYS A 61 1.36 -9.10 16.38
C LYS A 61 1.54 -7.79 15.58
N LEU A 62 0.55 -7.37 14.81
CA LEU A 62 0.54 -6.10 14.12
C LEU A 62 0.68 -4.94 15.13
N GLY A 63 -0.10 -4.99 16.22
CA GLY A 63 -0.01 -4.01 17.29
C GLY A 63 1.36 -3.97 17.97
N GLN A 64 2.04 -5.12 18.13
CA GLN A 64 3.42 -5.16 18.62
C GLN A 64 4.39 -4.45 17.65
N TYR A 65 4.28 -4.69 16.35
CA TYR A 65 5.11 -3.99 15.35
C TYR A 65 4.91 -2.47 15.42
N VAL A 66 3.65 -2.01 15.46
CA VAL A 66 3.33 -0.58 15.54
C VAL A 66 3.91 0.04 16.83
N ARG A 67 3.69 -0.60 18.00
CA ARG A 67 4.23 -0.11 19.30
C ARG A 67 5.76 -0.06 19.34
N ASN A 68 6.42 -0.97 18.65
CA ASN A 68 7.87 -1.00 18.53
C ASN A 68 8.41 -0.03 17.45
N GLY A 69 7.54 0.76 16.84
CA GLY A 69 7.89 1.77 15.85
C GLY A 69 8.36 1.20 14.51
N TYR A 70 7.93 -0.02 14.16
CA TYR A 70 8.14 -0.56 12.82
C TYR A 70 7.13 0.06 11.84
N PRO A 71 7.58 0.56 10.69
CA PRO A 71 6.68 1.03 9.65
C PRO A 71 5.93 -0.14 9.01
N VAL A 72 4.60 0.01 8.93
CA VAL A 72 3.70 -0.98 8.32
C VAL A 72 3.23 -0.46 6.97
N TYR A 73 3.42 -1.27 5.93
CA TYR A 73 3.06 -0.93 4.56
C TYR A 73 1.86 -1.72 4.07
N ILE A 74 0.96 -1.01 3.41
CA ILE A 74 -0.27 -1.56 2.83
C ILE A 74 -0.43 -1.00 1.42
N TYR A 75 -0.79 -1.87 0.49
CA TYR A 75 -1.21 -1.51 -0.85
C TYR A 75 -2.74 -1.63 -0.94
N PRO A 76 -3.49 -0.55 -0.70
CA PRO A 76 -4.95 -0.63 -0.57
C PRO A 76 -5.65 -0.98 -1.89
N GLU A 77 -4.98 -0.84 -3.02
CA GLU A 77 -5.47 -1.22 -4.34
C GLU A 77 -5.55 -2.75 -4.56
N ALA A 78 -4.99 -3.55 -3.66
CA ALA A 78 -4.95 -5.01 -3.60
C ALA A 78 -4.19 -5.69 -4.75
N HIS A 79 -4.46 -5.37 -6.01
CA HIS A 79 -3.82 -5.99 -7.17
C HIS A 79 -2.81 -5.06 -7.81
N ILE A 80 -1.70 -5.61 -8.30
CA ILE A 80 -0.72 -4.84 -9.05
C ILE A 80 -1.18 -4.63 -10.50
N TRP A 81 -1.10 -3.37 -10.95
CA TRP A 81 -1.25 -3.02 -12.37
C TRP A 81 0.06 -2.40 -12.85
N PRO A 82 0.90 -3.16 -13.55
CA PRO A 82 2.25 -2.72 -13.90
C PRO A 82 2.27 -1.40 -14.67
N TYR A 83 3.03 -0.43 -14.14
CA TYR A 83 3.19 0.92 -14.72
C TYR A 83 1.90 1.74 -14.87
N TYR A 84 0.86 1.41 -14.10
CA TYR A 84 -0.36 2.22 -14.09
C TYR A 84 -0.09 3.57 -13.44
N THR A 85 -0.48 4.65 -14.11
CA THR A 85 -0.12 6.02 -13.73
C THR A 85 -1.21 6.75 -12.93
N LYS A 86 -2.38 6.14 -12.78
CA LYS A 86 -3.49 6.68 -11.99
C LYS A 86 -3.65 5.89 -10.70
N ILE A 87 -4.51 6.37 -9.80
CA ILE A 87 -4.87 5.67 -8.56
C ILE A 87 -6.20 4.95 -8.79
N ARG A 88 -6.24 3.65 -8.51
CA ARG A 88 -7.48 2.86 -8.54
C ARG A 88 -8.26 3.10 -7.26
N HIS A 89 -9.56 3.01 -7.37
CA HIS A 89 -10.42 3.13 -6.19
C HIS A 89 -10.13 2.00 -5.18
N PHE A 90 -10.06 2.36 -3.90
CA PHE A 90 -9.91 1.44 -2.79
C PHE A 90 -10.81 1.86 -1.62
N GLY A 91 -11.18 0.89 -0.80
CA GLY A 91 -12.07 1.10 0.34
C GLY A 91 -11.34 1.35 1.66
N GLU A 92 -12.13 1.64 2.70
CA GLU A 92 -11.63 2.01 4.03
C GLU A 92 -11.03 0.85 4.85
N SER A 93 -11.12 -0.40 4.38
CA SER A 93 -10.73 -1.58 5.16
C SER A 93 -9.29 -1.54 5.67
N SER A 94 -8.37 -1.10 4.84
CA SER A 94 -6.94 -0.95 5.20
C SER A 94 -6.70 0.16 6.22
N PHE A 95 -7.59 1.15 6.29
CA PHE A 95 -7.47 2.31 7.17
C PHE A 95 -8.04 2.06 8.58
N ARG A 96 -8.65 0.90 8.81
CA ARG A 96 -9.06 0.47 10.15
C ARG A 96 -7.86 0.19 11.06
N TYR A 97 -6.76 -0.33 10.51
CA TYR A 97 -5.55 -0.62 11.30
C TYR A 97 -4.97 0.64 11.97
N PRO A 98 -4.65 1.72 11.24
CA PRO A 98 -4.14 2.94 11.87
C PRO A 98 -5.13 3.58 12.85
N VAL A 99 -6.44 3.46 12.63
CA VAL A 99 -7.45 3.93 13.58
C VAL A 99 -7.41 3.11 14.87
N ILE A 100 -7.36 1.77 14.78
CA ILE A 100 -7.31 0.88 15.96
C ILE A 100 -6.04 1.13 16.80
N TYR A 101 -4.90 1.37 16.15
CA TYR A 101 -3.63 1.59 16.84
C TYR A 101 -3.30 3.06 17.08
N ASN A 102 -4.18 3.97 16.69
CA ASN A 102 -4.01 5.43 16.80
C ASN A 102 -2.63 5.89 16.29
N CYS A 103 -2.25 5.44 15.11
CA CYS A 103 -0.97 5.77 14.51
C CYS A 103 -1.13 6.63 13.24
N PRO A 104 -0.18 7.53 12.94
CA PRO A 104 -0.22 8.36 11.75
C PRO A 104 -0.04 7.53 10.48
N VAL A 105 -0.64 7.99 9.39
CA VAL A 105 -0.56 7.40 8.06
C VAL A 105 0.23 8.33 7.15
N TYR A 106 1.11 7.75 6.35
CA TYR A 106 1.77 8.43 5.24
C TYR A 106 1.40 7.72 3.94
N SER A 107 1.04 8.46 2.93
CA SER A 107 0.92 7.90 1.58
C SER A 107 2.28 7.95 0.88
N PHE A 108 2.58 6.95 0.06
CA PHE A 108 3.64 7.06 -0.93
C PHE A 108 3.06 6.76 -2.32
N THR A 109 3.43 7.60 -3.28
CA THR A 109 2.93 7.50 -4.65
C THR A 109 4.10 7.36 -5.60
N VAL A 110 4.16 6.22 -6.28
CA VAL A 110 5.14 5.95 -7.33
C VAL A 110 4.63 6.56 -8.63
N THR A 111 5.46 7.37 -9.27
CA THR A 111 5.17 8.06 -10.53
C THR A 111 6.27 7.82 -11.54
N TYR A 112 5.95 7.98 -12.82
CA TYR A 112 6.84 7.70 -13.93
C TYR A 112 7.04 8.92 -14.81
N GLN A 113 8.31 9.26 -15.09
CA GLN A 113 8.68 10.34 -15.98
C GLN A 113 9.61 9.82 -17.06
N LYS A 114 9.49 10.36 -18.27
CA LYS A 114 10.42 10.06 -19.35
C LYS A 114 11.70 10.87 -19.17
N GLN A 115 12.84 10.21 -19.15
CA GLN A 115 14.15 10.86 -19.11
C GLN A 115 15.04 10.25 -20.18
N PHE A 116 15.26 10.99 -21.28
CA PHE A 116 16.01 10.51 -22.45
C PHE A 116 15.55 9.09 -22.86
N TRP A 117 16.39 8.07 -22.67
CA TRP A 117 16.12 6.65 -22.97
C TRP A 117 15.67 5.81 -21.77
N ARG A 118 15.50 6.40 -20.59
CA ARG A 118 15.11 5.68 -19.35
C ARG A 118 13.80 6.19 -18.81
N THR A 119 13.11 5.35 -18.06
CA THR A 119 11.99 5.78 -17.21
C THR A 119 12.56 6.18 -15.86
N ARG A 120 12.35 7.42 -15.47
CA ARG A 120 12.60 7.89 -14.11
C ARG A 120 11.42 7.50 -13.23
N ILE A 121 11.72 6.95 -12.07
CA ILE A 121 10.73 6.62 -11.04
C ILE A 121 10.92 7.63 -9.92
N THR A 122 9.84 8.33 -9.58
CA THR A 122 9.81 9.26 -8.47
C THR A 122 8.78 8.80 -7.45
N ILE A 123 9.15 8.81 -6.17
CA ILE A 123 8.28 8.42 -5.07
C ILE A 123 7.98 9.68 -4.27
N TYR A 124 6.71 10.05 -4.20
CA TYR A 124 6.22 11.15 -3.36
C TYR A 124 5.68 10.58 -2.06
N ILE A 125 6.04 11.19 -0.94
CA ILE A 125 5.55 10.83 0.39
C ILE A 125 4.79 12.03 0.94
N ASP A 126 3.51 11.82 1.29
CA ASP A 126 2.64 12.86 1.84
C ASP A 126 2.08 12.40 3.20
N GLY A 127 1.75 13.35 4.06
CA GLY A 127 1.27 13.14 5.42
C GLY A 127 2.08 13.96 6.45
N PRO A 128 1.92 13.71 7.75
CA PRO A 128 1.09 12.66 8.35
C PRO A 128 -0.41 12.95 8.25
N PHE A 129 -1.18 11.90 7.93
CA PHE A 129 -2.63 11.89 8.11
C PHE A 129 -2.92 11.21 9.45
N VAL A 130 -3.64 11.89 10.34
CA VAL A 130 -3.87 11.43 11.71
C VAL A 130 -5.32 10.96 11.87
N PRO A 131 -5.57 9.81 12.53
CA PRO A 131 -6.92 9.37 12.85
C PRO A 131 -7.69 10.42 13.65
N ASP A 132 -8.95 10.64 13.28
CA ASP A 132 -9.85 11.52 14.01
C ASP A 132 -10.51 10.75 15.17
N ASN A 133 -10.04 11.01 16.38
CA ASN A 133 -10.55 10.34 17.59
C ASN A 133 -11.88 10.92 18.10
N THR A 134 -12.41 11.95 17.45
CA THR A 134 -13.70 12.58 17.86
C THR A 134 -14.91 11.88 17.25
N VAL A 135 -14.71 11.00 16.27
CA VAL A 135 -15.74 10.26 15.55
C VAL A 135 -15.59 8.76 15.76
N ASN A 136 -16.60 7.98 15.37
CA ASN A 136 -16.49 6.53 15.46
C ASN A 136 -15.43 5.95 14.51
N GLN A 137 -14.93 4.73 14.80
CA GLN A 137 -13.82 4.11 14.07
C GLN A 137 -14.08 3.99 12.56
N ARG A 138 -15.32 3.73 12.15
CA ARG A 138 -15.66 3.62 10.73
C ARG A 138 -15.57 4.97 10.02
N GLN A 139 -16.08 6.02 10.66
CA GLN A 139 -15.98 7.39 10.13
C GLN A 139 -14.53 7.86 10.08
N ALA A 140 -13.74 7.58 11.13
CA ALA A 140 -12.31 7.89 11.14
C ALA A 140 -11.55 7.17 10.00
N ALA A 141 -11.82 5.88 9.77
CA ALA A 141 -11.22 5.13 8.69
C ALA A 141 -11.62 5.66 7.30
N ASN A 142 -12.89 6.02 7.10
CA ASN A 142 -13.37 6.63 5.86
C ASN A 142 -12.69 7.98 5.60
N LYS A 143 -12.56 8.83 6.62
CA LYS A 143 -11.90 10.14 6.50
C LYS A 143 -10.43 9.99 6.13
N LEU A 144 -9.70 9.09 6.79
CA LEU A 144 -8.31 8.78 6.43
C LEU A 144 -8.18 8.23 5.00
N CYS A 145 -9.08 7.32 4.62
CA CYS A 145 -9.12 6.74 3.28
C CYS A 145 -9.28 7.84 2.22
N SER A 146 -10.22 8.76 2.41
CA SER A 146 -10.45 9.89 1.49
C SER A 146 -9.22 10.79 1.40
N GLN A 147 -8.65 11.21 2.53
CA GLN A 147 -7.48 12.08 2.57
C GLN A 147 -6.27 11.46 1.83
N VAL A 148 -6.01 10.17 2.07
CA VAL A 148 -4.91 9.45 1.40
C VAL A 148 -5.19 9.29 -0.09
N TYR A 149 -6.43 8.94 -0.47
CA TYR A 149 -6.84 8.78 -1.86
C TYR A 149 -6.65 10.09 -2.64
N ASP A 150 -7.08 11.22 -2.07
CA ASP A 150 -6.97 12.53 -2.68
C ASP A 150 -5.50 12.94 -2.86
N ALA A 151 -4.67 12.77 -1.82
CA ALA A 151 -3.24 13.05 -1.88
C ALA A 151 -2.55 12.22 -2.97
N MET A 152 -2.78 10.90 -2.99
CA MET A 152 -2.22 10.01 -4.01
C MET A 152 -2.72 10.37 -5.41
N THR A 153 -3.98 10.76 -5.56
CA THR A 153 -4.57 11.18 -6.85
C THR A 153 -3.93 12.46 -7.36
N VAL A 154 -3.65 13.42 -6.49
CA VAL A 154 -2.92 14.64 -6.84
C VAL A 154 -1.51 14.28 -7.31
N ARG A 155 -0.78 13.46 -6.54
CA ARG A 155 0.60 13.04 -6.89
C ARG A 155 0.68 12.21 -8.17
N SER A 156 -0.34 11.40 -8.44
CA SER A 156 -0.36 10.58 -9.67
C SER A 156 -0.28 11.39 -10.95
N LYS A 157 -0.73 12.66 -10.93
CA LYS A 157 -0.66 13.61 -12.06
C LYS A 157 0.79 14.02 -12.41
N GLU A 158 1.73 13.81 -11.50
CA GLU A 158 3.16 14.01 -11.76
C GLU A 158 3.76 12.94 -12.68
N SER A 159 2.99 11.89 -13.02
CA SER A 159 3.39 10.92 -14.04
C SER A 159 3.24 11.56 -15.43
N THR A 160 4.37 11.84 -16.08
CA THR A 160 4.41 12.41 -17.43
C THR A 160 4.71 11.36 -18.50
N TYR A 161 4.89 10.10 -18.11
CA TYR A 161 5.18 9.00 -19.01
C TYR A 161 4.33 7.77 -18.70
N GLU A 162 3.50 7.39 -19.67
CA GLU A 162 2.67 6.19 -19.61
C GLU A 162 3.35 5.07 -20.42
N LYS A 163 4.03 4.16 -19.72
CA LYS A 163 4.74 3.04 -20.35
C LYS A 163 3.78 1.96 -20.86
N VAL A 164 2.66 1.77 -20.16
CA VAL A 164 1.60 0.81 -20.48
C VAL A 164 0.27 1.56 -20.52
N LYS A 165 -0.40 1.52 -21.66
CA LYS A 165 -1.70 2.15 -21.84
C LYS A 165 -2.81 1.18 -21.47
N TYR A 166 -3.54 1.47 -20.40
CA TYR A 166 -4.72 0.72 -19.99
C TYR A 166 -5.97 1.26 -20.67
N ILE A 167 -6.66 0.39 -21.40
CA ILE A 167 -7.90 0.73 -22.11
C ILE A 167 -9.05 0.03 -21.39
N LYS A 168 -10.08 0.80 -21.03
CA LYS A 168 -11.31 0.23 -20.50
C LYS A 168 -12.04 -0.49 -21.65
N THR A 169 -12.17 -1.80 -21.56
CA THR A 169 -13.04 -2.57 -22.45
C THR A 169 -14.42 -2.67 -21.80
N ASP A 170 -15.43 -2.11 -22.45
CA ASP A 170 -16.81 -2.40 -22.06
C ASP A 170 -17.08 -3.87 -22.44
N ASN A 171 -17.10 -4.73 -21.41
CA ASN A 171 -17.46 -6.13 -21.62
C ASN A 171 -18.89 -6.16 -22.18
N CYS A 172 -19.03 -6.53 -23.42
CA CYS A 172 -20.29 -7.07 -23.93
C CYS A 172 -20.73 -8.20 -23.01
N LYS A 173 -21.84 -8.01 -22.33
CA LYS A 173 -22.54 -9.09 -21.63
C LYS A 173 -22.92 -10.12 -22.70
N THR A 174 -22.30 -11.28 -22.67
CA THR A 174 -22.87 -12.50 -23.20
C THR A 174 -23.55 -13.24 -22.06
#